data_994468b9b090f2c06ec681e36d2ee6f1
#
_entry.id   994468b9b090f2c06ec681e36d2ee6f1
#
_cell.length_a   1.000
_cell.length_b   1.000
_cell.length_c   1.000
_cell.angle_alpha   90.00
_cell.angle_beta   90.00
_cell.angle_gamma   90.00
#
_symmetry.space_group_name_H-M   'P 1'
#
loop_
_entity.id
_entity.type
_entity.pdbx_description
1 polymer ?
#
loop_
_entity_poly.entity_id
_entity_poly.type
_entity_poly.pdbx_seq_one_letter_code
_entity_poly.pdbx_strand_id
1 'polypeptide(L)'
;MNDSQTTLSDLRQLVWEFVERRDWHQFHAPKNLAMSLAIEAAELMEHFQWLTLEQSRAVAQEPAKLAAVGEELADVLCYALALANELGLDVSTAIRDKMRKNERKYPAEEFRGRFGADDPGPTSGPSTPLRIPGLGPGAAPPGQPDAEAD
;
A
#
# COMPACT_ATOMS: atom_id res chain seq x y z
N MET A 1 -9.10 2.56 -17.49
CA MET A 1 -8.77 1.80 -16.28
C MET A 1 -8.64 2.80 -15.13
N ASN A 2 -9.29 2.59 -14.02
CA ASN A 2 -9.16 3.41 -12.80
C ASN A 2 -9.45 2.53 -11.57
N ASP A 3 -9.08 2.99 -10.37
CA ASP A 3 -9.15 2.20 -9.12
C ASP A 3 -10.57 1.75 -8.74
N SER A 4 -11.61 2.49 -9.17
CA SER A 4 -13.00 2.15 -8.84
C SER A 4 -13.59 1.04 -9.71
N GLN A 5 -12.93 0.68 -10.80
CA GLN A 5 -13.41 -0.27 -11.81
C GLN A 5 -12.44 -1.41 -12.10
N THR A 6 -11.19 -1.30 -11.61
CA THR A 6 -10.13 -2.26 -11.88
C THR A 6 -9.89 -3.10 -10.64
N THR A 7 -9.96 -4.40 -10.78
CA THR A 7 -9.69 -5.32 -9.68
C THR A 7 -8.20 -5.61 -9.55
N LEU A 8 -7.76 -6.09 -8.39
CA LEU A 8 -6.40 -6.59 -8.21
C LEU A 8 -6.07 -7.74 -9.18
N SER A 9 -7.07 -8.55 -9.52
CA SER A 9 -6.94 -9.62 -10.52
C SER A 9 -6.63 -9.06 -11.90
N ASP A 10 -7.27 -7.97 -12.31
CA ASP A 10 -7.02 -7.32 -13.59
C ASP A 10 -5.58 -6.78 -13.66
N LEU A 11 -5.08 -6.18 -12.58
CA LEU A 11 -3.70 -5.69 -12.51
C LEU A 11 -2.68 -6.83 -12.55
N ARG A 12 -2.95 -7.93 -11.83
CA ARG A 12 -2.11 -9.14 -11.88
C ARG A 12 -2.04 -9.72 -13.28
N GLN A 13 -3.17 -9.79 -13.97
CA GLN A 13 -3.25 -10.25 -15.34
C GLN A 13 -2.48 -9.33 -16.29
N LEU A 14 -2.60 -8.02 -16.14
CA LEU A 14 -1.86 -7.03 -16.94
C LEU A 14 -0.33 -7.23 -16.82
N VAL A 15 0.16 -7.39 -15.60
CA VAL A 15 1.59 -7.64 -15.33
C VAL A 15 2.02 -8.99 -15.92
N TRP A 16 1.23 -10.05 -15.73
CA TRP A 16 1.50 -11.37 -16.29
C TRP A 16 1.62 -11.34 -17.82
N GLU A 17 0.65 -10.73 -18.50
CA GLU A 17 0.66 -10.62 -19.97
C GLU A 17 1.84 -9.82 -20.49
N PHE A 18 2.28 -8.81 -19.76
CA PHE A 18 3.46 -8.03 -20.12
C PHE A 18 4.73 -8.88 -20.10
N VAL A 19 4.90 -9.70 -19.06
CA VAL A 19 6.03 -10.61 -18.88
C VAL A 19 6.00 -11.75 -19.89
N GLU A 20 4.83 -12.40 -20.08
CA GLU A 20 4.61 -13.51 -21.01
C GLU A 20 4.96 -13.12 -22.44
N ARG A 21 4.45 -11.99 -22.94
CA ARG A 21 4.73 -11.53 -24.31
C ARG A 21 6.21 -11.26 -24.60
N ARG A 22 7.05 -11.20 -23.58
CA ARG A 22 8.50 -10.97 -23.68
C ARG A 22 9.32 -12.20 -23.36
N ASP A 23 8.68 -13.30 -23.02
CA ASP A 23 9.35 -14.52 -22.54
C ASP A 23 10.29 -14.23 -21.35
N TRP A 24 9.85 -13.36 -20.44
CA TRP A 24 10.66 -12.91 -19.33
C TRP A 24 10.51 -13.75 -18.05
N HIS A 25 9.64 -14.75 -18.03
CA HIS A 25 9.51 -15.68 -16.89
C HIS A 25 10.85 -16.32 -16.49
N GLN A 26 11.71 -16.61 -17.45
CA GLN A 26 13.04 -17.14 -17.20
C GLN A 26 13.93 -16.23 -16.34
N PHE A 27 13.65 -14.91 -16.31
CA PHE A 27 14.38 -13.91 -15.52
C PHE A 27 13.64 -13.52 -14.24
N HIS A 28 12.37 -13.86 -14.11
CA HIS A 28 11.47 -13.48 -13.02
C HIS A 28 11.51 -14.47 -11.85
N ALA A 29 12.67 -15.06 -11.56
CA ALA A 29 12.80 -15.83 -10.33
C ALA A 29 12.46 -14.99 -9.09
N PRO A 30 11.82 -15.56 -8.05
CA PRO A 30 11.39 -14.81 -6.86
C PRO A 30 12.50 -13.97 -6.21
N LYS A 31 13.74 -14.50 -6.20
CA LYS A 31 14.91 -13.76 -5.72
C LYS A 31 15.14 -12.48 -6.53
N ASN A 32 15.09 -12.57 -7.86
CA ASN A 32 15.35 -11.42 -8.73
C ASN A 32 14.24 -10.37 -8.57
N LEU A 33 12.97 -10.81 -8.53
CA LEU A 33 11.83 -9.93 -8.31
C LEU A 33 11.88 -9.22 -6.96
N ALA A 34 12.30 -9.92 -5.90
CA ALA A 34 12.47 -9.30 -4.59
C ALA A 34 13.60 -8.25 -4.58
N MET A 35 14.67 -8.47 -5.36
CA MET A 35 15.75 -7.50 -5.51
C MET A 35 15.28 -6.28 -6.32
N SER A 36 14.58 -6.49 -7.45
CA SER A 36 14.03 -5.39 -8.25
C SER A 36 13.03 -4.58 -7.43
N LEU A 37 12.11 -5.21 -6.71
CA LEU A 37 11.19 -4.53 -5.80
C LEU A 37 11.91 -3.60 -4.80
N ALA A 38 13.07 -4.04 -4.26
CA ALA A 38 13.84 -3.22 -3.33
C ALA A 38 14.52 -2.03 -4.04
N ILE A 39 14.92 -2.19 -5.29
CA ILE A 39 15.51 -1.12 -6.12
C ILE A 39 14.45 -0.05 -6.40
N GLU A 40 13.27 -0.44 -6.91
CA GLU A 40 12.18 0.53 -7.18
C GLU A 40 11.70 1.24 -5.89
N ALA A 41 11.69 0.53 -4.77
CA ALA A 41 11.39 1.17 -3.48
C ALA A 41 12.45 2.20 -3.08
N ALA A 42 13.73 2.01 -3.45
CA ALA A 42 14.77 2.99 -3.22
C ALA A 42 14.64 4.18 -4.19
N GLU A 43 14.27 3.96 -5.45
CA GLU A 43 13.99 5.01 -6.43
C GLU A 43 12.78 5.86 -5.98
N LEU A 44 11.71 5.24 -5.52
CA LEU A 44 10.61 5.95 -4.88
C LEU A 44 11.06 6.79 -3.67
N MET A 45 11.98 6.27 -2.85
CA MET A 45 12.52 6.98 -1.70
C MET A 45 13.33 8.22 -2.12
N GLU A 46 14.03 8.20 -3.26
CA GLU A 46 14.84 9.32 -3.76
C GLU A 46 14.03 10.60 -3.93
N HIS A 47 12.74 10.50 -4.31
CA HIS A 47 11.85 11.65 -4.42
C HIS A 47 11.60 12.38 -3.11
N PHE A 48 11.84 11.75 -1.97
CA PHE A 48 11.51 12.26 -0.64
C PHE A 48 12.71 12.47 0.27
N GLN A 49 13.84 11.81 0.03
CA GLN A 49 14.96 11.71 0.97
C GLN A 49 15.53 13.06 1.46
N TRP A 50 15.43 14.10 0.63
CA TRP A 50 15.96 15.43 0.95
C TRP A 50 14.86 16.45 1.30
N LEU A 51 13.61 16.04 1.34
CA LEU A 51 12.49 16.90 1.65
C LEU A 51 12.24 16.97 3.17
N THR A 52 11.80 18.13 3.64
CA THR A 52 11.18 18.21 4.96
C THR A 52 9.82 17.53 4.97
N LEU A 53 9.26 17.25 6.16
CA LEU A 53 7.91 16.68 6.28
C LEU A 53 6.84 17.55 5.60
N GLU A 54 6.97 18.86 5.68
CA GLU A 54 6.08 19.81 5.05
C GLU A 54 6.20 19.76 3.53
N GLN A 55 7.43 19.80 3.00
CA GLN A 55 7.70 19.69 1.58
C GLN A 55 7.22 18.35 1.00
N SER A 56 7.40 17.25 1.73
CA SER A 56 6.93 15.93 1.29
C SER A 56 5.40 15.88 1.15
N ARG A 57 4.66 16.54 2.04
CA ARG A 57 3.20 16.67 1.93
C ARG A 57 2.77 17.55 0.75
N ALA A 58 3.57 18.55 0.42
CA ALA A 58 3.29 19.47 -0.69
C ALA A 58 3.48 18.83 -2.08
N VAL A 59 4.17 17.69 -2.19
CA VAL A 59 4.35 16.94 -3.47
C VAL A 59 3.01 16.68 -4.15
N ALA A 60 1.95 16.43 -3.40
CA ALA A 60 0.61 16.23 -3.95
C ALA A 60 0.04 17.46 -4.70
N GLN A 61 0.61 18.64 -4.51
CA GLN A 61 0.23 19.88 -5.18
C GLN A 61 1.12 20.21 -6.39
N GLU A 62 2.15 19.39 -6.65
CA GLU A 62 3.11 19.58 -7.74
C GLU A 62 2.92 18.49 -8.80
N PRO A 63 2.16 18.75 -9.90
CA PRO A 63 1.76 17.71 -10.84
C PRO A 63 2.92 16.91 -11.45
N ALA A 64 4.04 17.56 -11.74
CA ALA A 64 5.22 16.88 -12.31
C ALA A 64 5.89 15.93 -11.30
N LYS A 65 6.05 16.36 -10.05
CA LYS A 65 6.60 15.49 -8.99
C LYS A 65 5.64 14.37 -8.64
N LEU A 66 4.35 14.68 -8.55
CA LEU A 66 3.33 13.67 -8.29
C LEU A 66 3.32 12.59 -9.39
N ALA A 67 3.47 12.97 -10.65
CA ALA A 67 3.58 12.03 -11.76
C ALA A 67 4.81 11.13 -11.62
N ALA A 68 5.99 11.70 -11.34
CA ALA A 68 7.21 10.93 -11.14
C ALA A 68 7.11 9.96 -9.95
N VAL A 69 6.59 10.42 -8.81
CA VAL A 69 6.31 9.53 -7.66
C VAL A 69 5.31 8.42 -8.03
N GLY A 70 4.34 8.73 -8.89
CA GLY A 70 3.36 7.76 -9.39
C GLY A 70 3.99 6.67 -10.27
N GLU A 71 5.00 7.01 -11.07
CA GLU A 71 5.75 6.06 -11.91
C GLU A 71 6.51 5.07 -11.01
N GLU A 72 7.30 5.55 -10.06
CA GLU A 72 8.06 4.67 -9.15
C GLU A 72 7.14 3.81 -8.26
N LEU A 73 6.04 4.38 -7.77
CA LEU A 73 5.06 3.60 -7.02
C LEU A 73 4.42 2.50 -7.88
N ALA A 74 4.19 2.77 -9.17
CA ALA A 74 3.66 1.76 -10.09
C ALA A 74 4.68 0.65 -10.32
N ASP A 75 5.98 0.95 -10.44
CA ASP A 75 7.03 -0.06 -10.60
C ASP A 75 7.16 -0.94 -9.34
N VAL A 76 7.15 -0.36 -8.15
CA VAL A 76 7.07 -1.12 -6.87
C VAL A 76 5.88 -2.10 -6.88
N LEU A 77 4.69 -1.64 -7.30
CA LEU A 77 3.49 -2.47 -7.38
C LEU A 77 3.59 -3.55 -8.47
N CYS A 78 4.15 -3.23 -9.63
CA CYS A 78 4.35 -4.19 -10.71
C CYS A 78 5.25 -5.34 -10.28
N TYR A 79 6.39 -5.07 -9.64
CA TYR A 79 7.27 -6.13 -9.14
C TYR A 79 6.65 -6.91 -7.97
N ALA A 80 5.88 -6.26 -7.10
CA ALA A 80 5.15 -6.96 -6.05
C ALA A 80 4.10 -7.93 -6.62
N LEU A 81 3.35 -7.50 -7.65
CA LEU A 81 2.36 -8.34 -8.32
C LEU A 81 3.01 -9.45 -9.15
N ALA A 82 4.13 -9.19 -9.82
CA ALA A 82 4.91 -10.20 -10.52
C ALA A 82 5.39 -11.29 -9.54
N LEU A 83 5.93 -10.89 -8.39
CA LEU A 83 6.35 -11.83 -7.33
C LEU A 83 5.17 -12.66 -6.81
N ALA A 84 4.01 -12.04 -6.60
CA ALA A 84 2.80 -12.73 -6.20
C ALA A 84 2.33 -13.74 -7.26
N ASN A 85 2.46 -13.40 -8.55
CA ASN A 85 2.13 -14.29 -9.66
C ASN A 85 3.06 -15.51 -9.68
N GLU A 86 4.37 -15.30 -9.62
CA GLU A 86 5.37 -16.38 -9.62
C GLU A 86 5.24 -17.33 -8.42
N LEU A 87 4.83 -16.82 -7.26
CA LEU A 87 4.65 -17.63 -6.06
C LEU A 87 3.21 -18.18 -5.90
N GLY A 88 2.29 -17.87 -6.80
CA GLY A 88 0.88 -18.26 -6.69
C GLY A 88 0.18 -17.71 -5.44
N LEU A 89 0.60 -16.54 -4.94
CA LEU A 89 0.05 -15.94 -3.73
C LEU A 89 -1.28 -15.23 -4.01
N ASP A 90 -2.28 -15.44 -3.16
CA ASP A 90 -3.48 -14.61 -3.11
C ASP A 90 -3.20 -13.35 -2.26
N VAL A 91 -2.96 -12.24 -2.93
CA VAL A 91 -2.58 -10.96 -2.32
C VAL A 91 -3.70 -10.40 -1.44
N SER A 92 -4.95 -10.53 -1.86
CA SER A 92 -6.11 -10.04 -1.11
C SER A 92 -6.25 -10.75 0.24
N THR A 93 -6.09 -12.08 0.24
CA THR A 93 -6.09 -12.87 1.47
C THR A 93 -4.88 -12.55 2.33
N ALA A 94 -3.68 -12.45 1.74
CA ALA A 94 -2.47 -12.12 2.47
C ALA A 94 -2.56 -10.75 3.18
N ILE A 95 -3.07 -9.73 2.50
CA ILE A 95 -3.29 -8.39 3.07
C ILE A 95 -4.32 -8.46 4.20
N ARG A 96 -5.47 -9.10 3.99
CA ARG A 96 -6.52 -9.22 5.01
C ARG A 96 -6.01 -9.89 6.27
N ASP A 97 -5.28 -11.00 6.12
CA ASP A 97 -4.73 -11.73 7.25
C ASP A 97 -3.64 -10.93 7.97
N LYS A 98 -2.82 -10.18 7.21
CA LYS A 98 -1.84 -9.28 7.80
C LYS A 98 -2.51 -8.15 8.58
N MET A 99 -3.57 -7.55 8.05
CA MET A 99 -4.31 -6.50 8.76
C MET A 99 -4.94 -7.01 10.06
N ARG A 100 -5.55 -8.21 10.07
CA ARG A 100 -6.04 -8.84 11.30
C ARG A 100 -4.93 -9.04 12.35
N LYS A 101 -3.72 -9.40 11.91
CA LYS A 101 -2.56 -9.52 12.83
C LYS A 101 -2.14 -8.15 13.36
N ASN A 102 -2.15 -7.12 12.50
CA ASN A 102 -1.81 -5.76 12.88
C ASN A 102 -2.83 -5.17 13.88
N GLU A 103 -4.13 -5.38 13.67
CA GLU A 103 -5.20 -4.97 14.59
C GLU A 103 -5.00 -5.54 15.99
N ARG A 104 -4.61 -6.83 16.10
CA ARG A 104 -4.29 -7.45 17.40
C ARG A 104 -3.00 -6.90 18.02
N LYS A 105 -2.01 -6.55 17.19
CA LYS A 105 -0.71 -6.01 17.66
C LYS A 105 -0.80 -4.54 18.06
N TYR A 106 -1.66 -3.79 17.37
CA TYR A 106 -1.82 -2.35 17.51
C TYR A 106 -3.31 -1.99 17.71
N PRO A 107 -3.92 -2.34 18.86
CA PRO A 107 -5.32 -2.01 19.12
C PRO A 107 -5.58 -0.51 18.94
N ALA A 108 -6.64 -0.15 18.23
CA ALA A 108 -6.93 1.23 17.87
C ALA A 108 -7.10 2.14 19.10
N GLU A 109 -7.64 1.61 20.20
CA GLU A 109 -7.84 2.33 21.46
C GLU A 109 -6.51 2.72 22.11
N GLU A 110 -5.49 1.85 22.01
CA GLU A 110 -4.18 2.08 22.62
C GLU A 110 -3.26 2.93 21.72
N PHE A 111 -3.38 2.77 20.38
CA PHE A 111 -2.46 3.38 19.41
C PHE A 111 -3.03 4.59 18.67
N ARG A 112 -4.22 5.07 19.02
CA ARG A 112 -4.79 6.25 18.38
C ARG A 112 -3.90 7.46 18.60
N GLY A 113 -3.30 7.99 17.50
CA GLY A 113 -2.38 9.12 17.52
C GLY A 113 -0.98 8.79 18.04
N ARG A 114 -0.63 7.50 18.18
CA ARG A 114 0.69 7.04 18.62
C ARG A 114 1.29 6.12 17.56
N PHE A 115 2.61 6.19 17.39
CA PHE A 115 3.35 5.28 16.49
C PHE A 115 4.06 4.14 17.26
N GLY A 116 4.13 4.19 18.59
CA GLY A 116 4.76 3.17 19.45
C GLY A 116 4.24 3.22 20.88
N ALA A 117 4.57 2.18 21.67
CA ALA A 117 4.14 2.07 23.06
C ALA A 117 4.69 3.22 23.96
N ASP A 118 5.91 3.68 23.65
CA ASP A 118 6.59 4.74 24.39
C ASP A 118 6.28 6.16 23.86
N ASP A 119 5.44 6.26 22.83
CA ASP A 119 5.01 7.54 22.29
C ASP A 119 3.98 8.18 23.23
N PRO A 120 4.24 9.40 23.73
CA PRO A 120 3.32 10.10 24.63
C PRO A 120 1.96 10.42 24.00
N GLY A 121 1.80 10.20 22.68
CA GLY A 121 0.61 10.53 21.92
C GLY A 121 0.66 11.94 21.32
N PRO A 122 -0.41 12.34 20.61
CA PRO A 122 -0.41 13.60 19.87
C PRO A 122 -0.30 14.81 20.82
N THR A 123 0.68 15.67 20.53
CA THR A 123 0.84 16.96 21.20
C THR A 123 -0.14 18.03 20.70
N SER A 124 -0.88 17.74 19.65
CA SER A 124 -1.94 18.56 19.05
C SER A 124 -3.11 17.65 18.66
N GLY A 125 -4.34 18.19 18.65
CA GLY A 125 -5.57 17.45 18.39
C GLY A 125 -5.54 16.56 17.13
N PRO A 126 -6.59 15.77 16.89
CA PRO A 126 -6.60 14.75 15.83
C PRO A 126 -6.27 15.37 14.47
N SER A 127 -5.27 14.79 13.80
CA SER A 127 -4.92 15.16 12.44
C SER A 127 -6.14 14.95 11.52
N THR A 128 -6.45 15.96 10.69
CA THR A 128 -7.48 15.79 9.67
C THR A 128 -7.06 14.69 8.72
N PRO A 129 -7.87 13.63 8.54
CA PRO A 129 -7.51 12.56 7.62
C PRO A 129 -7.39 13.11 6.21
N LEU A 130 -6.33 12.73 5.50
CA LEU A 130 -6.22 13.01 4.08
C LEU A 130 -7.38 12.31 3.36
N ARG A 131 -8.22 13.06 2.65
CA ARG A 131 -9.24 12.46 1.79
C ARG A 131 -8.54 11.87 0.57
N ILE A 132 -8.61 10.56 0.43
CA ILE A 132 -8.12 9.86 -0.75
C ILE A 132 -9.22 9.94 -1.82
N PRO A 133 -8.95 10.59 -2.97
CA PRO A 133 -9.91 10.64 -4.06
C PRO A 133 -10.27 9.21 -4.51
N GLY A 134 -11.57 8.92 -4.64
CA GLY A 134 -12.05 7.62 -5.10
C GLY A 134 -12.26 6.56 -4.02
N LEU A 135 -11.73 6.75 -2.81
CA LEU A 135 -12.13 5.93 -1.66
C LEU A 135 -13.31 6.61 -0.96
N GLY A 136 -14.48 5.99 -1.03
CA GLY A 136 -15.64 6.38 -0.23
C GLY A 136 -15.31 6.32 1.27
N PRO A 137 -16.14 6.91 2.14
CA PRO A 137 -15.98 6.72 3.58
C PRO A 137 -15.93 5.22 3.84
N GLY A 138 -14.84 4.75 4.44
CA GLY A 138 -14.64 3.33 4.73
C GLY A 138 -15.91 2.76 5.37
N ALA A 139 -16.35 1.60 4.89
CA ALA A 139 -17.44 0.89 5.54
C ALA A 139 -17.12 0.79 7.03
N ALA A 140 -18.09 1.13 7.88
CA ALA A 140 -17.96 0.95 9.31
C ALA A 140 -17.52 -0.51 9.56
N PRO A 141 -16.63 -0.77 10.53
CA PRO A 141 -16.23 -2.13 10.85
C PRO A 141 -17.50 -2.97 11.08
N PRO A 142 -17.54 -4.22 10.60
CA PRO A 142 -18.69 -5.10 10.81
C PRO A 142 -18.99 -5.12 12.31
N GLY A 143 -20.23 -4.80 12.63
CA GLY A 143 -20.71 -4.61 14.00
C GLY A 143 -20.31 -5.80 14.89
N GLN A 144 -19.96 -5.48 16.13
CA GLN A 144 -19.94 -6.43 17.21
C GLN A 144 -21.33 -7.11 17.24
N PRO A 145 -21.39 -8.44 17.41
CA PRO A 145 -22.68 -9.08 17.64
C PRO A 145 -23.29 -8.46 18.90
N ASP A 146 -24.54 -8.05 18.77
CA ASP A 146 -25.33 -7.57 19.90
C ASP A 146 -25.22 -8.54 21.07
N ALA A 147 -24.71 -8.06 22.19
CA ALA A 147 -24.78 -8.78 23.43
C ALA A 147 -26.28 -8.96 23.75
N GLU A 148 -26.77 -10.19 23.60
CA GLU A 148 -28.11 -10.54 24.02
C GLU A 148 -28.27 -10.18 25.50
N ALA A 149 -29.28 -9.35 25.72
CA ALA A 149 -29.78 -9.03 27.03
C ALA A 149 -30.53 -10.27 27.57
N ASP A 150 -30.11 -10.75 28.71
CA ASP A 150 -30.92 -11.49 29.68
C ASP A 150 -31.06 -10.70 30.99
#